data_4f38c6e74b949939a14d0b0b28abfe68
#
_entry.id   4f38c6e74b949939a14d0b0b28abfe68
#
_cell.length_a   1.000
_cell.length_b   1.000
_cell.length_c   1.000
_cell.angle_alpha   90.00
_cell.angle_beta   90.00
_cell.angle_gamma   90.00
#
_symmetry.space_group_name_H-M   'P 1'
#
loop_
_entity.id
_entity.type
_entity.pdbx_description
1 polymer ?
#
loop_
_entity_poly.entity_id
_entity_poly.type
_entity_poly.pdbx_seq_one_letter_code
_entity_poly.pdbx_strand_id
1 'polypeptide(L)'
;MTPLPPRAGPVVDADGHVVEPPAAWAGLPDRCRPQITADAQGYEHVTVGGTEILAVPLGTLARPGSVFDDPAAFRPLADAQPGGSDPVARLSDMDAEGIDQAVLYPTIGLYFSVVEDPGTAVRLATAYNDWLAGYCAANTNRLFGAAMLPLQDPAAAARELRRAVTELGFVGGFVRPNPCLGRSLPHRAYDVVWDAAEELDVPIGIHEGSSVIVPTLASDRPFNPLILHAVSHSFEQMLACAQLIAFGVLERHPSLRVVFLESSGGWAPFWLERLDEQAESFGGFCPDLRLRPSEYFARQCAISFEVDERTLPALAPFVGVERVVWGSDYPHHDATFPGAVDALRDTLAPCPTAVQAKVLGLNARRVHRLGRRRNGPAGIVDDYFAAVTAQDPAMLRGLFSPDAVLDVDGDRRVGRDAVLSYYTERTFTYDDFRPSPGPLKVEGTTVSVDIDVRLGGADSSVHDVIETEGDHITVVRVTGFADALRAAGTG
;
A
#
# COMPACT_ATOMS: atom_id res chain seq x y z
N MET A 1 2.69 31.21 -7.06
CA MET A 1 2.82 29.75 -6.91
C MET A 1 4.00 29.33 -7.77
N THR A 2 5.05 28.81 -7.17
CA THR A 2 6.17 28.22 -7.90
C THR A 2 5.65 26.97 -8.60
N PRO A 3 5.93 26.74 -9.90
CA PRO A 3 5.53 25.51 -10.56
C PRO A 3 6.11 24.31 -9.79
N LEU A 4 5.29 23.34 -9.49
CA LEU A 4 5.74 22.06 -8.92
C LEU A 4 6.79 21.46 -9.87
N PRO A 5 7.90 20.92 -9.37
CA PRO A 5 8.87 20.24 -10.22
C PRO A 5 8.19 19.09 -10.98
N PRO A 6 8.67 18.75 -12.19
CA PRO A 6 8.09 17.67 -12.97
C PRO A 6 8.04 16.39 -12.14
N ARG A 7 6.85 15.77 -12.04
CA ARG A 7 6.61 14.59 -11.20
C ARG A 7 7.34 13.38 -11.78
N ALA A 8 8.17 12.74 -11.00
CA ALA A 8 8.91 11.52 -11.39
C ALA A 8 8.04 10.25 -11.46
N GLY A 9 6.72 10.35 -11.32
CA GLY A 9 5.76 9.25 -11.32
C GLY A 9 4.56 9.51 -10.41
N PRO A 10 3.62 8.56 -10.29
CA PRO A 10 2.46 8.69 -9.40
C PRO A 10 2.90 8.72 -7.94
N VAL A 11 2.18 9.48 -7.13
CA VAL A 11 2.30 9.50 -5.67
C VAL A 11 1.16 8.68 -5.10
N VAL A 12 1.49 7.58 -4.42
CA VAL A 12 0.50 6.61 -3.92
C VAL A 12 0.69 6.41 -2.43
N ASP A 13 -0.29 6.83 -1.68
CA ASP A 13 -0.44 6.56 -0.26
C ASP A 13 -0.90 5.11 -0.09
N ALA A 14 -0.02 4.25 0.44
CA ALA A 14 -0.31 2.82 0.61
C ALA A 14 -0.95 2.49 1.96
N ASP A 15 -1.10 3.49 2.83
CA ASP A 15 -1.60 3.36 4.20
C ASP A 15 -2.31 4.64 4.63
N GLY A 16 -3.49 4.85 4.07
CA GLY A 16 -4.40 5.90 4.49
C GLY A 16 -5.64 5.32 5.17
N HIS A 17 -6.26 6.09 6.05
CA HIS A 17 -7.41 5.61 6.82
C HIS A 17 -8.71 6.35 6.49
N VAL A 18 -9.81 5.64 6.71
CA VAL A 18 -11.15 6.22 6.83
C VAL A 18 -11.58 6.18 8.29
N VAL A 19 -12.50 7.07 8.66
CA VAL A 19 -13.10 7.11 10.00
C VAL A 19 -14.57 6.75 9.82
N GLU A 20 -14.96 5.58 10.29
CA GLU A 20 -16.29 5.06 10.05
C GLU A 20 -17.34 5.83 10.87
N PRO A 21 -18.26 6.51 10.20
CA PRO A 21 -19.34 7.19 10.90
C PRO A 21 -20.38 6.17 11.42
N PRO A 22 -21.20 6.50 12.41
CA PRO A 22 -22.28 5.62 12.88
C PRO A 22 -23.20 5.12 11.75
N ALA A 23 -23.32 5.87 10.66
CA ALA A 23 -24.10 5.49 9.48
C ALA A 23 -23.55 4.23 8.77
N ALA A 24 -22.25 3.96 8.85
CA ALA A 24 -21.65 2.75 8.29
C ALA A 24 -22.25 1.46 8.87
N TRP A 25 -22.78 1.54 10.09
CA TRP A 25 -23.32 0.42 10.85
C TRP A 25 -24.84 0.42 10.94
N ALA A 26 -25.53 1.39 10.33
CA ALA A 26 -26.97 1.62 10.50
C ALA A 26 -27.84 0.41 10.10
N GLY A 27 -27.40 -0.38 9.12
CA GLY A 27 -28.09 -1.58 8.66
C GLY A 27 -27.96 -2.81 9.56
N LEU A 28 -27.10 -2.76 10.58
CA LEU A 28 -26.86 -3.88 11.47
C LEU A 28 -27.95 -4.02 12.56
N PRO A 29 -28.27 -5.24 13.00
CA PRO A 29 -29.07 -5.45 14.20
C PRO A 29 -28.43 -4.79 15.41
N ASP A 30 -29.23 -4.24 16.34
CA ASP A 30 -28.74 -3.46 17.50
C ASP A 30 -27.66 -4.20 18.31
N ARG A 31 -27.80 -5.53 18.49
CA ARG A 31 -26.82 -6.35 19.21
C ARG A 31 -25.44 -6.45 18.50
N CYS A 32 -25.35 -6.16 17.21
CA CYS A 32 -24.12 -6.21 16.43
C CYS A 32 -23.60 -4.80 16.10
N ARG A 33 -24.43 -3.78 16.28
CA ARG A 33 -24.10 -2.40 15.92
C ARG A 33 -23.16 -1.79 16.94
N PRO A 34 -22.02 -1.21 16.53
CA PRO A 34 -21.19 -0.41 17.42
C PRO A 34 -21.99 0.73 18.05
N GLN A 35 -21.90 0.84 19.36
CA GLN A 35 -22.48 1.95 20.13
C GLN A 35 -21.32 2.83 20.61
N ILE A 36 -21.46 4.14 20.44
CA ILE A 36 -20.47 5.12 20.89
C ILE A 36 -21.10 5.95 21.98
N THR A 37 -20.48 5.96 23.17
CA THR A 37 -20.93 6.75 24.32
C THR A 37 -19.74 7.51 24.88
N ALA A 38 -19.95 8.80 25.24
CA ALA A 38 -18.89 9.62 25.82
C ALA A 38 -18.99 9.63 27.35
N ASP A 39 -17.84 9.60 28.01
CA ASP A 39 -17.74 9.82 29.45
C ASP A 39 -17.52 11.31 29.79
N ALA A 40 -17.47 11.61 31.09
CA ALA A 40 -17.30 12.99 31.58
C ALA A 40 -15.90 13.56 31.32
N GLN A 41 -14.94 12.73 30.98
CA GLN A 41 -13.56 13.08 30.65
C GLN A 41 -13.36 13.34 29.14
N GLY A 42 -14.37 13.04 28.32
CA GLY A 42 -14.33 13.22 26.88
C GLY A 42 -13.78 12.00 26.11
N TYR A 43 -13.62 10.84 26.79
CA TYR A 43 -13.36 9.59 26.10
C TYR A 43 -14.65 9.05 25.49
N GLU A 44 -14.55 8.56 24.28
CA GLU A 44 -15.64 7.86 23.60
C GLU A 44 -15.39 6.36 23.67
N HIS A 45 -16.35 5.65 24.24
CA HIS A 45 -16.34 4.21 24.42
C HIS A 45 -17.11 3.56 23.29
N VAL A 46 -16.42 2.78 22.47
CA VAL A 46 -17.03 1.99 21.40
C VAL A 46 -17.31 0.59 21.91
N THR A 47 -18.58 0.18 21.92
CA THR A 47 -18.99 -1.15 22.38
C THR A 47 -19.75 -1.90 21.30
N VAL A 48 -19.55 -3.23 21.22
CA VAL A 48 -20.28 -4.13 20.35
C VAL A 48 -20.84 -5.27 21.19
N GLY A 49 -22.17 -5.44 21.19
CA GLY A 49 -22.82 -6.46 21.99
C GLY A 49 -22.57 -6.33 23.50
N GLY A 50 -22.27 -5.13 23.98
CA GLY A 50 -21.92 -4.84 25.37
C GLY A 50 -20.43 -5.04 25.71
N THR A 51 -19.60 -5.50 24.78
CA THR A 51 -18.15 -5.60 24.95
C THR A 51 -17.48 -4.32 24.46
N GLU A 52 -16.69 -3.66 25.28
CA GLU A 52 -15.87 -2.52 24.89
C GLU A 52 -14.74 -2.98 23.97
N ILE A 53 -14.60 -2.30 22.84
CA ILE A 53 -13.56 -2.58 21.82
C ILE A 53 -12.53 -1.48 21.72
N LEU A 54 -12.91 -0.25 22.07
CA LEU A 54 -12.05 0.94 22.00
C LEU A 54 -12.56 1.99 22.97
N ALA A 55 -11.65 2.68 23.64
CA ALA A 55 -11.94 3.81 24.50
C ALA A 55 -10.89 4.90 24.30
N VAL A 56 -11.21 5.91 23.49
CA VAL A 56 -10.35 7.04 23.15
C VAL A 56 -11.21 8.26 22.79
N PRO A 57 -10.70 9.49 22.85
CA PRO A 57 -11.36 10.64 22.24
C PRO A 57 -11.22 10.52 20.71
N LEU A 58 -12.23 9.93 20.04
CA LEU A 58 -12.19 9.53 18.63
C LEU A 58 -11.88 10.69 17.68
N GLY A 59 -12.41 11.89 17.94
CA GLY A 59 -12.11 13.04 17.13
C GLY A 59 -10.66 13.54 17.31
N THR A 60 -10.04 13.29 18.47
CA THR A 60 -8.62 13.55 18.70
C THR A 60 -7.76 12.51 17.97
N LEU A 61 -8.15 11.23 18.07
CA LEU A 61 -7.49 10.14 17.35
C LEU A 61 -7.48 10.38 15.83
N ALA A 62 -8.61 10.84 15.30
CA ALA A 62 -8.83 11.02 13.86
C ALA A 62 -8.63 12.49 13.43
N ARG A 63 -7.59 13.14 13.95
CA ARG A 63 -7.24 14.52 13.58
C ARG A 63 -5.73 14.76 13.64
N PRO A 64 -5.07 14.92 12.50
CA PRO A 64 -3.62 15.13 12.43
C PRO A 64 -3.13 16.26 13.33
N GLY A 65 -1.99 16.03 14.00
CA GLY A 65 -1.36 16.97 14.91
C GLY A 65 -2.04 17.12 16.27
N SER A 66 -3.06 16.30 16.58
CA SER A 66 -3.67 16.25 17.92
C SER A 66 -2.76 15.52 18.91
N VAL A 67 -2.92 15.84 20.20
CA VAL A 67 -2.16 15.22 21.31
C VAL A 67 -3.14 14.68 22.37
N PHE A 68 -2.69 13.66 23.12
CA PHE A 68 -3.49 12.97 24.14
C PHE A 68 -3.11 13.36 25.58
N ASP A 69 -2.21 14.32 25.76
CA ASP A 69 -1.72 14.74 27.08
C ASP A 69 -2.53 15.85 27.74
N ASP A 70 -3.46 16.46 27.02
CA ASP A 70 -4.38 17.49 27.52
C ASP A 70 -5.85 17.09 27.32
N PRO A 71 -6.53 16.59 28.36
CA PRO A 71 -7.97 16.26 28.26
C PRO A 71 -8.87 17.42 27.87
N ALA A 72 -8.46 18.67 28.10
CA ALA A 72 -9.24 19.85 27.68
C ALA A 72 -9.22 20.05 26.15
N ALA A 73 -8.25 19.45 25.47
CA ALA A 73 -8.14 19.47 24.01
C ALA A 73 -8.83 18.29 23.32
N PHE A 74 -9.39 17.34 24.06
CA PHE A 74 -10.08 16.18 23.49
C PHE A 74 -11.27 16.58 22.62
N ARG A 75 -11.42 15.88 21.50
CA ARG A 75 -12.44 16.13 20.49
C ARG A 75 -13.31 14.88 20.29
N PRO A 76 -14.63 15.04 20.19
CA PRO A 76 -15.53 13.93 19.87
C PRO A 76 -15.41 13.55 18.39
N LEU A 77 -15.88 12.35 18.03
CA LEU A 77 -15.89 11.83 16.65
C LEU A 77 -16.46 12.84 15.62
N ALA A 78 -17.45 13.65 16.01
CA ALA A 78 -18.03 14.67 15.14
C ALA A 78 -17.03 15.75 14.70
N ASP A 79 -15.93 15.94 15.42
CA ASP A 79 -14.85 16.88 15.13
C ASP A 79 -13.63 16.21 14.46
N ALA A 80 -13.74 14.96 14.03
CA ALA A 80 -12.71 14.27 13.25
C ALA A 80 -12.42 15.02 11.94
N GLN A 81 -11.25 14.74 11.33
CA GLN A 81 -10.89 15.30 10.03
C GLN A 81 -11.94 14.90 8.98
N PRO A 82 -12.56 15.85 8.28
CA PRO A 82 -13.69 15.59 7.39
C PRO A 82 -13.41 14.52 6.32
N GLY A 83 -12.21 14.53 5.73
CA GLY A 83 -11.81 13.53 4.73
C GLY A 83 -11.74 12.08 5.24
N GLY A 84 -11.83 11.85 6.55
CA GLY A 84 -11.95 10.50 7.11
C GLY A 84 -13.30 9.83 6.76
N SER A 85 -14.40 10.60 6.66
CA SER A 85 -15.74 10.06 6.39
C SER A 85 -16.42 10.65 5.15
N ASP A 86 -15.92 11.76 4.62
CA ASP A 86 -16.40 12.42 3.40
C ASP A 86 -15.38 12.23 2.26
N PRO A 87 -15.69 11.45 1.22
CA PRO A 87 -14.77 11.22 0.10
C PRO A 87 -14.49 12.46 -0.74
N VAL A 88 -15.38 13.47 -0.75
CA VAL A 88 -15.14 14.72 -1.49
C VAL A 88 -14.10 15.57 -0.75
N ALA A 89 -14.21 15.68 0.57
CA ALA A 89 -13.19 16.31 1.39
C ALA A 89 -11.84 15.55 1.28
N ARG A 90 -11.86 14.21 1.30
CA ARG A 90 -10.66 13.39 1.10
C ARG A 90 -9.96 13.68 -0.23
N LEU A 91 -10.70 13.74 -1.32
CA LEU A 91 -10.12 14.04 -2.63
C LEU A 91 -9.51 15.45 -2.68
N SER A 92 -10.14 16.42 -2.02
CA SER A 92 -9.59 17.78 -1.88
C SER A 92 -8.29 17.80 -1.07
N ASP A 93 -8.23 17.05 0.04
CA ASP A 93 -7.03 16.92 0.86
C ASP A 93 -5.91 16.23 0.07
N MET A 94 -6.22 15.17 -0.68
CA MET A 94 -5.27 14.49 -1.57
C MET A 94 -4.75 15.43 -2.67
N ASP A 95 -5.60 16.28 -3.24
CA ASP A 95 -5.18 17.27 -4.24
C ASP A 95 -4.19 18.30 -3.65
N ALA A 96 -4.46 18.76 -2.42
CA ALA A 96 -3.59 19.69 -1.71
C ALA A 96 -2.22 19.08 -1.38
N GLU A 97 -2.19 17.79 -1.02
CA GLU A 97 -0.95 17.03 -0.74
C GLU A 97 -0.21 16.59 -2.02
N GLY A 98 -0.89 16.55 -3.16
CA GLY A 98 -0.35 15.99 -4.39
C GLY A 98 -0.32 14.46 -4.40
N ILE A 99 -1.23 13.81 -3.68
CA ILE A 99 -1.44 12.36 -3.68
C ILE A 99 -2.37 11.99 -4.83
N ASP A 100 -1.92 11.12 -5.73
CA ASP A 100 -2.71 10.67 -6.87
C ASP A 100 -3.69 9.56 -6.49
N GLN A 101 -3.25 8.61 -5.66
CA GLN A 101 -4.01 7.41 -5.27
C GLN A 101 -3.79 7.09 -3.79
N ALA A 102 -4.81 6.51 -3.13
CA ALA A 102 -4.71 6.05 -1.75
C ALA A 102 -5.37 4.69 -1.57
N VAL A 103 -4.72 3.79 -0.81
CA VAL A 103 -5.29 2.55 -0.30
C VAL A 103 -5.81 2.82 1.10
N LEU A 104 -7.07 2.44 1.38
CA LEU A 104 -7.80 2.88 2.55
C LEU A 104 -8.11 1.73 3.50
N TYR A 105 -7.76 1.94 4.77
CA TYR A 105 -7.97 1.04 5.90
C TYR A 105 -8.94 1.65 6.91
N PRO A 106 -9.55 0.87 7.82
CA PRO A 106 -10.44 1.43 8.85
C PRO A 106 -9.67 2.11 9.98
N THR A 107 -10.38 2.88 10.80
CA THR A 107 -9.93 3.36 12.11
C THR A 107 -10.56 2.53 13.23
N ILE A 108 -11.89 2.57 13.38
CA ILE A 108 -12.61 1.83 14.42
C ILE A 108 -12.56 0.32 14.14
N GLY A 109 -12.65 -0.07 12.88
CA GLY A 109 -12.63 -1.46 12.42
C GLY A 109 -11.35 -2.21 12.73
N LEU A 110 -10.22 -1.53 12.96
CA LEU A 110 -8.98 -2.14 13.44
C LEU A 110 -9.18 -2.93 14.75
N TYR A 111 -10.15 -2.56 15.57
CA TYR A 111 -10.36 -3.15 16.89
C TYR A 111 -11.42 -4.26 16.91
N PHE A 112 -12.07 -4.59 15.80
CA PHE A 112 -13.10 -5.65 15.76
C PHE A 112 -12.54 -7.06 15.90
N SER A 113 -11.23 -7.25 15.94
CA SER A 113 -10.60 -8.53 16.24
C SER A 113 -10.94 -9.07 17.64
N VAL A 114 -11.34 -8.21 18.58
CA VAL A 114 -11.75 -8.58 19.93
C VAL A 114 -13.23 -9.02 20.03
N VAL A 115 -14.01 -8.87 18.97
CA VAL A 115 -15.40 -9.37 18.94
C VAL A 115 -15.38 -10.89 18.84
N GLU A 116 -15.79 -11.56 19.89
CA GLU A 116 -15.67 -13.02 20.01
C GLU A 116 -16.71 -13.78 19.15
N ASP A 117 -17.93 -13.22 18.98
CA ASP A 117 -18.98 -13.86 18.16
C ASP A 117 -18.66 -13.78 16.67
N PRO A 118 -18.36 -14.91 15.99
CA PRO A 118 -18.01 -14.91 14.57
C PRO A 118 -19.12 -14.34 13.68
N GLY A 119 -20.39 -14.58 14.05
CA GLY A 119 -21.53 -14.06 13.28
C GLY A 119 -21.62 -12.54 13.33
N THR A 120 -21.30 -11.91 14.45
CA THR A 120 -21.20 -10.46 14.59
C THR A 120 -19.98 -9.92 13.84
N ALA A 121 -18.81 -10.55 13.96
CA ALA A 121 -17.61 -10.15 13.26
C ALA A 121 -17.79 -10.15 11.72
N VAL A 122 -18.45 -11.19 11.18
CA VAL A 122 -18.78 -11.25 9.74
C VAL A 122 -19.70 -10.10 9.32
N ARG A 123 -20.75 -9.79 10.11
CA ARG A 123 -21.65 -8.67 9.80
C ARG A 123 -20.95 -7.33 9.83
N LEU A 124 -20.07 -7.11 10.79
CA LEU A 124 -19.27 -5.89 10.91
C LEU A 124 -18.36 -5.72 9.71
N ALA A 125 -17.63 -6.77 9.33
CA ALA A 125 -16.75 -6.74 8.16
C ALA A 125 -17.53 -6.45 6.87
N THR A 126 -18.67 -7.13 6.65
CA THR A 126 -19.51 -6.88 5.48
C THR A 126 -20.04 -5.45 5.44
N ALA A 127 -20.53 -4.92 6.58
CA ALA A 127 -21.05 -3.55 6.65
C ALA A 127 -19.97 -2.49 6.39
N TYR A 128 -18.77 -2.69 6.94
CA TYR A 128 -17.62 -1.83 6.65
C TYR A 128 -17.27 -1.86 5.18
N ASN A 129 -17.11 -3.05 4.60
CA ASN A 129 -16.69 -3.19 3.21
C ASN A 129 -17.73 -2.59 2.24
N ASP A 130 -19.02 -2.73 2.52
CA ASP A 130 -20.10 -2.11 1.73
C ASP A 130 -20.06 -0.58 1.85
N TRP A 131 -19.86 -0.04 3.06
CA TRP A 131 -19.73 1.40 3.27
C TRP A 131 -18.49 1.96 2.59
N LEU A 132 -17.33 1.31 2.74
CA LEU A 132 -16.08 1.74 2.12
C LEU A 132 -16.17 1.70 0.59
N ALA A 133 -16.86 0.71 0.01
CA ALA A 133 -17.12 0.67 -1.43
C ALA A 133 -17.92 1.90 -1.89
N GLY A 134 -18.93 2.31 -1.12
CA GLY A 134 -19.66 3.55 -1.36
C GLY A 134 -18.79 4.81 -1.27
N TYR A 135 -17.89 4.85 -0.29
CA TYR A 135 -16.90 5.93 -0.16
C TYR A 135 -15.94 5.98 -1.36
N CYS A 136 -15.35 4.86 -1.75
CA CYS A 136 -14.44 4.76 -2.88
C CYS A 136 -15.12 5.06 -4.24
N ALA A 137 -16.44 4.87 -4.35
CA ALA A 137 -17.21 5.15 -5.57
C ALA A 137 -17.15 6.63 -6.01
N ALA A 138 -16.81 7.56 -5.11
CA ALA A 138 -16.62 8.97 -5.45
C ALA A 138 -15.51 9.18 -6.49
N ASN A 139 -14.45 8.37 -6.44
CA ASN A 139 -13.42 8.32 -7.48
C ASN A 139 -12.68 6.98 -7.46
N THR A 140 -13.14 6.03 -8.24
CA THR A 140 -12.61 4.66 -8.30
C THR A 140 -11.20 4.54 -8.91
N ASN A 141 -10.64 5.62 -9.45
CA ASN A 141 -9.27 5.68 -9.96
C ASN A 141 -8.28 6.21 -8.91
N ARG A 142 -8.79 6.77 -7.82
CA ARG A 142 -7.96 7.39 -6.78
C ARG A 142 -8.14 6.78 -5.40
N LEU A 143 -9.32 6.27 -5.07
CA LEU A 143 -9.67 5.71 -3.75
C LEU A 143 -9.86 4.19 -3.87
N PHE A 144 -9.05 3.44 -3.15
CA PHE A 144 -9.04 1.98 -3.20
C PHE A 144 -9.22 1.39 -1.80
N GLY A 145 -10.19 0.49 -1.64
CA GLY A 145 -10.44 -0.15 -0.35
C GLY A 145 -9.58 -1.38 -0.12
N ALA A 146 -9.13 -1.56 1.12
CA ALA A 146 -8.65 -2.82 1.68
C ALA A 146 -9.78 -3.47 2.48
N ALA A 147 -10.08 -4.75 2.19
CA ALA A 147 -11.19 -5.46 2.83
C ALA A 147 -10.88 -5.80 4.29
N MET A 148 -11.78 -5.47 5.19
CA MET A 148 -11.77 -6.02 6.56
C MET A 148 -12.12 -7.50 6.52
N LEU A 149 -11.28 -8.34 7.11
CA LEU A 149 -11.43 -9.79 7.09
C LEU A 149 -11.76 -10.33 8.50
N PRO A 150 -12.92 -10.96 8.70
CA PRO A 150 -13.34 -11.49 10.00
C PRO A 150 -12.64 -12.82 10.31
N LEU A 151 -11.40 -12.78 10.83
CA LEU A 151 -10.59 -13.96 11.14
C LEU A 151 -11.21 -14.86 12.23
N GLN A 152 -12.25 -14.41 12.91
CA GLN A 152 -13.07 -15.24 13.82
C GLN A 152 -13.68 -16.43 13.07
N ASP A 153 -14.06 -16.26 11.80
CA ASP A 153 -14.49 -17.30 10.86
C ASP A 153 -13.63 -17.25 9.58
N PRO A 154 -12.57 -18.06 9.50
CA PRO A 154 -11.65 -18.04 8.35
C PRO A 154 -12.32 -18.31 7.00
N ALA A 155 -13.34 -19.20 6.99
CA ALA A 155 -14.07 -19.49 5.76
C ALA A 155 -14.92 -18.30 5.31
N ALA A 156 -15.53 -17.58 6.24
CA ALA A 156 -16.24 -16.34 5.95
C ALA A 156 -15.28 -15.24 5.52
N ALA A 157 -14.10 -15.13 6.15
CA ALA A 157 -13.06 -14.17 5.76
C ALA A 157 -12.61 -14.37 4.30
N ALA A 158 -12.37 -15.62 3.90
CA ALA A 158 -12.02 -15.97 2.52
C ALA A 158 -13.15 -15.62 1.52
N ARG A 159 -14.41 -15.88 1.88
CA ARG A 159 -15.57 -15.48 1.05
C ARG A 159 -15.70 -13.96 0.95
N GLU A 160 -15.50 -13.27 2.06
CA GLU A 160 -15.59 -11.81 2.09
C GLU A 160 -14.47 -11.16 1.28
N LEU A 161 -13.24 -11.68 1.32
CA LEU A 161 -12.15 -11.22 0.46
C LEU A 161 -12.51 -11.38 -1.02
N ARG A 162 -13.05 -12.57 -1.41
CA ARG A 162 -13.50 -12.77 -2.80
C ARG A 162 -14.57 -11.77 -3.19
N ARG A 163 -15.60 -11.59 -2.36
CA ARG A 163 -16.67 -10.62 -2.62
C ARG A 163 -16.12 -9.20 -2.76
N ALA A 164 -15.30 -8.76 -1.81
CA ALA A 164 -14.73 -7.42 -1.80
C ALA A 164 -13.90 -7.12 -3.06
N VAL A 165 -13.11 -8.08 -3.51
CA VAL A 165 -12.27 -7.92 -4.70
C VAL A 165 -13.10 -8.00 -5.99
N THR A 166 -14.01 -8.98 -6.12
CA THR A 166 -14.71 -9.23 -7.39
C THR A 166 -15.94 -8.35 -7.60
N GLU A 167 -16.64 -7.99 -6.51
CA GLU A 167 -17.90 -7.25 -6.59
C GLU A 167 -17.74 -5.78 -6.18
N LEU A 168 -16.91 -5.49 -5.13
CA LEU A 168 -16.73 -4.13 -4.65
C LEU A 168 -15.47 -3.46 -5.24
N GLY A 169 -14.61 -4.21 -5.92
CA GLY A 169 -13.42 -3.71 -6.60
C GLY A 169 -12.28 -3.33 -5.67
N PHE A 170 -12.18 -3.94 -4.50
CA PHE A 170 -11.09 -3.72 -3.56
C PHE A 170 -9.77 -4.30 -4.07
N VAL A 171 -8.66 -3.77 -3.58
CA VAL A 171 -7.31 -4.07 -4.08
C VAL A 171 -6.49 -4.92 -3.12
N GLY A 172 -7.07 -5.36 -2.03
CA GLY A 172 -6.47 -6.21 -1.01
C GLY A 172 -7.41 -6.45 0.15
N GLY A 173 -6.91 -7.13 1.16
CA GLY A 173 -7.53 -7.23 2.47
C GLY A 173 -6.52 -6.88 3.55
N PHE A 174 -6.99 -6.72 4.79
CA PHE A 174 -6.09 -6.54 5.92
C PHE A 174 -6.50 -7.44 7.09
N VAL A 175 -5.52 -7.76 7.92
CA VAL A 175 -5.66 -8.47 9.19
C VAL A 175 -4.73 -7.86 10.23
N ARG A 176 -5.06 -8.03 11.52
CA ARG A 176 -4.15 -7.65 12.60
C ARG A 176 -3.05 -8.68 12.80
N PRO A 177 -1.85 -8.29 13.28
CA PRO A 177 -0.79 -9.22 13.65
C PRO A 177 -1.14 -10.06 14.90
N ASN A 178 -1.97 -9.52 15.80
CA ASN A 178 -2.35 -10.12 17.07
C ASN A 178 -3.19 -11.40 16.88
N PRO A 179 -3.13 -12.35 17.82
CA PRO A 179 -3.97 -13.53 17.76
C PRO A 179 -5.47 -13.20 17.80
N CYS A 180 -6.24 -13.82 16.92
CA CYS A 180 -7.70 -13.74 16.91
C CYS A 180 -8.30 -15.06 17.47
N LEU A 181 -9.08 -14.97 18.55
CA LEU A 181 -9.62 -16.13 19.28
C LEU A 181 -8.54 -17.19 19.60
N GLY A 182 -7.38 -16.74 20.06
CA GLY A 182 -6.24 -17.59 20.41
C GLY A 182 -5.49 -18.20 19.22
N ARG A 183 -5.80 -17.81 17.97
CA ARG A 183 -5.12 -18.27 16.76
C ARG A 183 -4.22 -17.17 16.22
N SER A 184 -2.91 -17.41 16.14
CA SER A 184 -1.96 -16.55 15.46
C SER A 184 -2.01 -16.75 13.94
N LEU A 185 -1.47 -15.81 13.17
CA LEU A 185 -1.53 -15.80 11.70
C LEU A 185 -1.07 -17.09 11.00
N PRO A 186 -0.05 -17.85 11.49
CA PRO A 186 0.35 -19.09 10.83
C PRO A 186 -0.59 -20.28 11.09
N HIS A 187 -1.67 -20.12 11.86
CA HIS A 187 -2.61 -21.19 12.14
C HIS A 187 -3.26 -21.71 10.84
N ARG A 188 -3.24 -23.03 10.62
CA ARG A 188 -3.70 -23.67 9.38
C ARG A 188 -5.15 -23.36 8.99
N ALA A 189 -5.99 -22.97 9.91
CA ALA A 189 -7.36 -22.54 9.61
C ALA A 189 -7.39 -21.28 8.72
N TYR A 190 -6.30 -20.50 8.69
CA TYR A 190 -6.18 -19.29 7.85
C TYR A 190 -5.66 -19.58 6.45
N ASP A 191 -5.17 -20.81 6.15
CA ASP A 191 -4.70 -21.16 4.81
C ASP A 191 -5.76 -20.83 3.72
N VAL A 192 -7.05 -21.01 4.01
CA VAL A 192 -8.15 -20.63 3.08
C VAL A 192 -8.24 -19.14 2.78
N VAL A 193 -7.74 -18.27 3.65
CA VAL A 193 -7.66 -16.82 3.44
C VAL A 193 -6.47 -16.50 2.55
N TRP A 194 -5.34 -17.15 2.82
CA TRP A 194 -4.13 -17.02 2.01
C TRP A 194 -4.35 -17.56 0.59
N ASP A 195 -5.02 -18.72 0.45
CA ASP A 195 -5.43 -19.29 -0.85
C ASP A 195 -6.29 -18.28 -1.64
N ALA A 196 -7.27 -17.64 -0.98
CA ALA A 196 -8.11 -16.64 -1.61
C ALA A 196 -7.33 -15.41 -2.08
N ALA A 197 -6.34 -14.95 -1.30
CA ALA A 197 -5.49 -13.83 -1.68
C ALA A 197 -4.60 -14.16 -2.89
N GLU A 198 -4.04 -15.40 -2.93
CA GLU A 198 -3.28 -15.88 -4.09
C GLU A 198 -4.16 -16.01 -5.34
N GLU A 199 -5.33 -16.64 -5.22
CA GLU A 199 -6.29 -16.82 -6.32
C GLU A 199 -6.71 -15.48 -6.96
N LEU A 200 -6.95 -14.47 -6.11
CA LEU A 200 -7.37 -13.14 -6.53
C LEU A 200 -6.19 -12.25 -6.94
N ASP A 201 -4.96 -12.71 -6.65
CA ASP A 201 -3.75 -11.96 -6.88
C ASP A 201 -3.78 -10.55 -6.22
N VAL A 202 -4.14 -10.53 -4.93
CA VAL A 202 -4.18 -9.32 -4.09
C VAL A 202 -3.32 -9.47 -2.86
N PRO A 203 -2.73 -8.39 -2.31
CA PRO A 203 -1.97 -8.44 -1.07
C PRO A 203 -2.89 -8.51 0.15
N ILE A 204 -2.29 -8.99 1.25
CA ILE A 204 -2.85 -8.85 2.60
C ILE A 204 -1.99 -7.89 3.40
N GLY A 205 -2.59 -6.78 3.85
CA GLY A 205 -2.00 -5.86 4.79
C GLY A 205 -2.00 -6.45 6.20
N ILE A 206 -0.87 -6.39 6.89
CA ILE A 206 -0.79 -6.65 8.32
C ILE A 206 -0.79 -5.29 9.00
N HIS A 207 -1.84 -4.97 9.73
CA HIS A 207 -2.06 -3.64 10.28
C HIS A 207 -2.36 -3.70 11.76
N GLU A 208 -1.60 -2.96 12.55
CA GLU A 208 -1.80 -2.83 14.00
C GLU A 208 -2.75 -1.63 14.27
N GLY A 209 -3.02 -1.39 15.50
CA GLY A 209 -3.69 -0.23 16.10
C GLY A 209 -3.57 -0.39 17.59
N SER A 210 -2.88 0.51 18.28
CA SER A 210 -2.57 0.36 19.70
C SER A 210 -3.83 0.37 20.55
N SER A 211 -3.95 -0.59 21.47
CA SER A 211 -5.07 -0.69 22.39
C SER A 211 -4.67 -1.45 23.65
N VAL A 212 -5.21 -1.03 24.78
CA VAL A 212 -5.11 -1.80 26.05
C VAL A 212 -6.08 -2.98 26.08
N ILE A 213 -7.04 -3.04 25.16
CA ILE A 213 -8.07 -4.07 25.09
C ILE A 213 -7.61 -5.25 24.24
N VAL A 214 -6.87 -4.98 23.16
CA VAL A 214 -6.29 -6.03 22.32
C VAL A 214 -5.05 -6.58 23.01
N PRO A 215 -4.96 -7.91 23.24
CA PRO A 215 -3.73 -8.50 23.78
C PRO A 215 -2.53 -8.22 22.84
N THR A 216 -1.55 -7.50 23.35
CA THR A 216 -0.33 -7.12 22.62
C THR A 216 0.92 -7.59 23.35
N LEU A 217 2.03 -7.66 22.63
CA LEU A 217 3.34 -7.97 23.21
C LEU A 217 3.66 -6.99 24.34
N ALA A 218 4.29 -7.51 25.40
CA ALA A 218 4.68 -6.79 26.61
C ALA A 218 3.51 -6.21 27.43
N SER A 219 2.26 -6.58 27.17
CA SER A 219 1.10 -6.16 27.98
C SER A 219 1.16 -6.66 29.43
N ASP A 220 2.02 -7.64 29.72
CA ASP A 220 2.33 -8.17 31.05
C ASP A 220 3.34 -7.30 31.85
N ARG A 221 3.80 -6.18 31.27
CA ARG A 221 4.84 -5.30 31.84
C ARG A 221 4.30 -3.90 32.05
N PRO A 222 4.94 -3.09 32.95
CA PRO A 222 4.56 -1.69 33.09
C PRO A 222 4.70 -0.94 31.77
N PHE A 223 3.64 -0.25 31.35
CA PHE A 223 3.63 0.57 30.16
C PHE A 223 2.83 1.86 30.36
N ASN A 224 3.05 2.81 29.48
CA ASN A 224 2.26 4.02 29.32
C ASN A 224 1.91 4.19 27.81
N PRO A 225 1.12 5.17 27.41
CA PRO A 225 0.74 5.33 26.00
C PRO A 225 1.94 5.39 25.04
N LEU A 226 3.03 6.04 25.41
CA LEU A 226 4.25 6.10 24.60
C LEU A 226 4.84 4.69 24.35
N ILE A 227 5.00 3.90 25.43
CA ILE A 227 5.55 2.54 25.31
C ILE A 227 4.57 1.64 24.57
N LEU A 228 3.28 1.75 24.88
CA LEU A 228 2.24 0.97 24.22
C LEU A 228 2.28 1.16 22.71
N HIS A 229 2.26 2.41 22.25
CA HIS A 229 2.27 2.74 20.84
C HIS A 229 3.57 2.26 20.16
N ALA A 230 4.73 2.61 20.70
CA ALA A 230 6.03 2.25 20.13
C ALA A 230 6.27 0.74 20.06
N VAL A 231 5.74 -0.04 21.03
CA VAL A 231 5.94 -1.50 21.09
C VAL A 231 4.89 -2.25 20.28
N SER A 232 3.59 -1.88 20.39
CA SER A 232 2.52 -2.62 19.73
C SER A 232 2.71 -2.63 18.21
N HIS A 233 2.98 -1.49 17.59
CA HIS A 233 3.13 -1.41 16.15
C HIS A 233 4.35 -2.21 15.67
N SER A 234 5.55 -1.83 16.06
CA SER A 234 6.76 -2.45 15.51
C SER A 234 6.94 -3.90 15.94
N PHE A 235 6.77 -4.24 17.23
CA PHE A 235 7.12 -5.57 17.72
C PHE A 235 6.09 -6.63 17.31
N GLU A 236 4.81 -6.30 17.25
CA GLU A 236 3.80 -7.21 16.71
C GLU A 236 4.03 -7.50 15.23
N GLN A 237 4.43 -6.51 14.44
CA GLN A 237 4.76 -6.69 13.04
C GLN A 237 6.04 -7.53 12.85
N MET A 238 7.06 -7.30 13.66
CA MET A 238 8.28 -8.12 13.68
C MET A 238 7.95 -9.58 14.01
N LEU A 239 7.09 -9.82 15.02
CA LEU A 239 6.66 -11.17 15.37
C LEU A 239 5.82 -11.80 14.26
N ALA A 240 4.87 -11.08 13.68
CA ALA A 240 4.06 -11.56 12.56
C ALA A 240 4.92 -11.96 11.37
N CYS A 241 5.91 -11.13 11.00
CA CYS A 241 6.87 -11.43 9.95
C CYS A 241 7.62 -12.74 10.23
N ALA A 242 8.19 -12.89 11.44
CA ALA A 242 8.89 -14.11 11.84
C ALA A 242 7.98 -15.33 11.80
N GLN A 243 6.73 -15.21 12.28
CA GLN A 243 5.77 -16.30 12.32
C GLN A 243 5.33 -16.74 10.92
N LEU A 244 5.02 -15.81 10.01
CA LEU A 244 4.62 -16.13 8.64
C LEU A 244 5.74 -16.87 7.89
N ILE A 245 7.00 -16.52 8.15
CA ILE A 245 8.18 -17.17 7.58
C ILE A 245 8.44 -18.52 8.27
N ALA A 246 8.69 -18.54 9.58
CA ALA A 246 9.18 -19.70 10.28
C ALA A 246 8.16 -20.86 10.34
N PHE A 247 6.87 -20.56 10.35
CA PHE A 247 5.80 -21.58 10.29
C PHE A 247 5.35 -21.90 8.86
N GLY A 248 6.13 -21.47 7.85
CA GLY A 248 6.00 -21.88 6.46
C GLY A 248 4.74 -21.36 5.75
N VAL A 249 4.11 -20.28 6.20
CA VAL A 249 2.98 -19.68 5.46
C VAL A 249 3.46 -19.23 4.09
N LEU A 250 4.56 -18.46 4.04
CA LEU A 250 5.11 -17.94 2.79
C LEU A 250 5.70 -19.03 1.87
N GLU A 251 6.03 -20.21 2.40
CA GLU A 251 6.43 -21.36 1.58
C GLU A 251 5.21 -22.07 0.97
N ARG A 252 4.13 -22.24 1.75
CA ARG A 252 2.91 -22.89 1.28
C ARG A 252 2.12 -22.05 0.28
N HIS A 253 2.22 -20.74 0.43
CA HIS A 253 1.54 -19.76 -0.41
C HIS A 253 2.57 -18.88 -1.16
N PRO A 254 3.25 -19.43 -2.18
CA PRO A 254 4.41 -18.77 -2.78
C PRO A 254 4.10 -17.53 -3.61
N SER A 255 2.85 -17.29 -3.97
CA SER A 255 2.39 -16.06 -4.64
C SER A 255 1.65 -15.08 -3.72
N LEU A 256 1.43 -15.43 -2.44
CA LEU A 256 0.88 -14.53 -1.44
C LEU A 256 1.78 -13.30 -1.28
N ARG A 257 1.19 -12.12 -1.36
CA ARG A 257 1.86 -10.86 -1.03
C ARG A 257 1.38 -10.34 0.31
N VAL A 258 2.34 -9.93 1.14
CA VAL A 258 2.10 -9.37 2.48
C VAL A 258 2.67 -7.96 2.55
N VAL A 259 1.93 -7.02 3.12
CA VAL A 259 2.40 -5.65 3.36
C VAL A 259 2.34 -5.37 4.86
N PHE A 260 3.49 -5.07 5.46
CA PHE A 260 3.57 -4.64 6.86
C PHE A 260 3.36 -3.13 6.91
N LEU A 261 2.36 -2.67 7.66
CA LEU A 261 1.86 -1.29 7.66
C LEU A 261 1.99 -0.67 9.05
N GLU A 262 2.13 0.66 9.10
CA GLU A 262 2.13 1.49 10.32
C GLU A 262 3.02 0.92 11.44
N SER A 263 4.30 0.66 11.14
CA SER A 263 5.19 0.08 12.14
C SER A 263 6.62 0.59 12.07
N SER A 264 6.84 1.67 11.33
CA SER A 264 8.13 2.07 10.80
C SER A 264 8.80 0.95 9.96
N GLY A 265 9.69 1.30 9.07
CA GLY A 265 10.37 0.31 8.22
C GLY A 265 11.78 -0.04 8.68
N GLY A 266 12.34 0.78 9.58
CA GLY A 266 13.74 0.69 10.01
C GLY A 266 14.12 -0.59 10.75
N TRP A 267 13.17 -1.35 11.25
CA TRP A 267 13.43 -2.65 11.88
C TRP A 267 13.75 -3.76 10.88
N ALA A 268 13.27 -3.68 9.63
CA ALA A 268 13.31 -4.79 8.70
C ALA A 268 14.73 -5.28 8.37
N PRO A 269 15.75 -4.43 8.06
CA PRO A 269 17.10 -4.91 7.80
C PRO A 269 17.70 -5.71 8.95
N PHE A 270 17.64 -5.15 10.17
CA PHE A 270 18.13 -5.81 11.38
C PHE A 270 17.39 -7.14 11.62
N TRP A 271 16.08 -7.13 11.48
CA TRP A 271 15.26 -8.30 11.79
C TRP A 271 15.49 -9.43 10.82
N LEU A 272 15.58 -9.13 9.54
CA LEU A 272 15.82 -10.14 8.49
C LEU A 272 17.21 -10.77 8.63
N GLU A 273 18.25 -9.97 8.91
CA GLU A 273 19.59 -10.48 9.21
C GLU A 273 19.58 -11.37 10.46
N ARG A 274 18.88 -10.94 11.51
CA ARG A 274 18.72 -11.72 12.75
C ARG A 274 17.99 -13.03 12.51
N LEU A 275 16.94 -13.04 11.71
CA LEU A 275 16.20 -14.27 11.39
C LEU A 275 17.04 -15.23 10.54
N ASP A 276 17.82 -14.72 9.59
CA ASP A 276 18.74 -15.52 8.78
C ASP A 276 19.78 -16.21 9.66
N GLU A 277 20.42 -15.48 10.60
CA GLU A 277 21.35 -16.03 11.56
C GLU A 277 20.72 -17.13 12.44
N GLN A 278 19.50 -16.89 12.92
CA GLN A 278 18.80 -17.87 13.75
C GLN A 278 18.37 -19.11 12.94
N ALA A 279 18.05 -18.95 11.66
CA ALA A 279 17.71 -20.08 10.79
C ALA A 279 18.89 -21.05 10.59
N GLU A 280 20.14 -20.55 10.60
CA GLU A 280 21.33 -21.41 10.55
C GLU A 280 21.42 -22.36 11.78
N SER A 281 21.04 -21.88 12.95
CA SER A 281 21.14 -22.63 14.20
C SER A 281 19.89 -23.45 14.53
N PHE A 282 18.72 -22.92 14.20
CA PHE A 282 17.42 -23.44 14.64
C PHE A 282 16.48 -23.84 13.49
N GLY A 283 16.91 -23.74 12.23
CA GLY A 283 16.07 -24.05 11.08
C GLY A 283 15.53 -25.49 11.08
N GLY A 284 16.20 -26.42 11.77
CA GLY A 284 15.69 -27.77 11.97
C GLY A 284 14.34 -27.86 12.71
N PHE A 285 13.95 -26.83 13.45
CA PHE A 285 12.63 -26.72 14.06
C PHE A 285 11.56 -26.13 13.13
N CYS A 286 11.95 -25.68 11.92
CA CYS A 286 11.09 -25.09 10.91
C CYS A 286 11.05 -25.98 9.65
N PRO A 287 10.35 -27.13 9.68
CA PRO A 287 10.44 -28.15 8.64
C PRO A 287 9.97 -27.68 7.26
N ASP A 288 9.15 -26.63 7.21
CA ASP A 288 8.65 -26.05 5.96
C ASP A 288 9.58 -24.94 5.40
N LEU A 289 10.62 -24.53 6.14
CA LEU A 289 11.54 -23.48 5.70
C LEU A 289 12.49 -24.04 4.61
N ARG A 290 12.47 -23.45 3.40
CA ARG A 290 13.30 -23.86 2.24
C ARG A 290 14.28 -22.80 1.80
N LEU A 291 13.95 -21.53 2.02
CA LEU A 291 14.75 -20.36 1.70
C LEU A 291 15.23 -19.70 2.99
N ARG A 292 16.16 -18.79 2.90
CA ARG A 292 16.50 -17.92 4.03
C ARG A 292 15.32 -17.01 4.34
N PRO A 293 15.09 -16.63 5.60
CA PRO A 293 14.05 -15.67 5.99
C PRO A 293 14.02 -14.40 5.14
N SER A 294 15.18 -13.80 4.87
CA SER A 294 15.31 -12.61 4.02
C SER A 294 14.87 -12.85 2.57
N GLU A 295 15.06 -14.07 2.03
CA GLU A 295 14.64 -14.40 0.68
C GLU A 295 13.12 -14.54 0.56
N TYR A 296 12.43 -15.03 1.61
CA TYR A 296 10.96 -15.01 1.66
C TYR A 296 10.43 -13.58 1.67
N PHE A 297 11.01 -12.73 2.50
CA PHE A 297 10.64 -11.30 2.53
C PHE A 297 10.84 -10.66 1.16
N ALA A 298 12.01 -10.83 0.57
CA ALA A 298 12.32 -10.29 -0.75
C ALA A 298 11.40 -10.82 -1.86
N ARG A 299 10.88 -12.05 -1.74
CA ARG A 299 9.96 -12.65 -2.70
C ARG A 299 8.53 -12.09 -2.58
N GLN A 300 8.01 -11.92 -1.36
CA GLN A 300 6.58 -11.82 -1.09
C GLN A 300 6.15 -10.62 -0.24
N CYS A 301 7.08 -9.97 0.48
CA CYS A 301 6.72 -8.94 1.43
C CYS A 301 7.04 -7.53 0.92
N ALA A 302 6.31 -6.57 1.45
CA ALA A 302 6.59 -5.14 1.40
C ALA A 302 6.39 -4.54 2.78
N ILE A 303 6.94 -3.36 3.03
CA ILE A 303 6.85 -2.66 4.30
C ILE A 303 6.67 -1.17 4.08
N SER A 304 5.79 -0.55 4.87
CA SER A 304 5.64 0.90 4.88
C SER A 304 6.71 1.55 5.77
N PHE A 305 7.20 2.68 5.30
CA PHE A 305 8.00 3.62 6.07
C PHE A 305 7.17 4.87 6.34
N GLU A 306 7.42 5.52 7.46
CA GLU A 306 6.85 6.82 7.76
C GLU A 306 7.51 7.91 6.89
N VAL A 307 6.76 8.97 6.60
CA VAL A 307 7.22 10.02 5.67
C VAL A 307 8.47 10.76 6.13
N ASP A 308 8.70 10.85 7.44
CA ASP A 308 9.83 11.54 8.08
C ASP A 308 10.89 10.57 8.65
N GLU A 309 10.81 9.29 8.32
CA GLU A 309 11.73 8.27 8.81
C GLU A 309 13.13 8.46 8.19
N ARG A 310 13.99 9.16 8.89
CA ARG A 310 15.33 9.59 8.44
C ARG A 310 16.26 8.45 8.03
N THR A 311 15.97 7.25 8.48
CA THR A 311 16.75 6.05 8.16
C THR A 311 16.41 5.47 6.78
N LEU A 312 15.29 5.84 6.19
CA LEU A 312 14.77 5.30 4.93
C LEU A 312 15.82 5.31 3.79
N PRO A 313 16.53 6.42 3.48
CA PRO A 313 17.52 6.43 2.40
C PRO A 313 18.67 5.42 2.60
N ALA A 314 19.08 5.22 3.84
CA ALA A 314 20.18 4.32 4.17
C ALA A 314 19.74 2.84 4.22
N LEU A 315 18.51 2.57 4.65
CA LEU A 315 18.02 1.22 4.92
C LEU A 315 17.26 0.58 3.75
N ALA A 316 16.65 1.38 2.88
CA ALA A 316 15.91 0.89 1.72
C ALA A 316 16.71 -0.11 0.84
N PRO A 317 18.01 0.08 0.56
CA PRO A 317 18.79 -0.90 -0.20
C PRO A 317 18.90 -2.27 0.46
N PHE A 318 18.92 -2.35 1.80
CA PHE A 318 19.03 -3.61 2.56
C PHE A 318 17.69 -4.36 2.61
N VAL A 319 16.58 -3.64 2.62
CA VAL A 319 15.23 -4.23 2.51
C VAL A 319 14.93 -4.69 1.08
N GLY A 320 15.56 -4.04 0.11
CA GLY A 320 15.23 -4.06 -1.30
C GLY A 320 14.27 -2.90 -1.62
N VAL A 321 14.74 -1.95 -2.42
CA VAL A 321 13.98 -0.72 -2.74
C VAL A 321 12.57 -1.04 -3.24
N GLU A 322 12.41 -2.13 -3.98
CA GLU A 322 11.13 -2.59 -4.53
C GLU A 322 10.13 -3.06 -3.46
N ARG A 323 10.58 -3.23 -2.22
CA ARG A 323 9.75 -3.69 -1.09
C ARG A 323 9.27 -2.56 -0.20
N VAL A 324 9.76 -1.34 -0.46
CA VAL A 324 9.44 -0.16 0.33
C VAL A 324 8.21 0.53 -0.25
N VAL A 325 7.20 0.71 0.58
CA VAL A 325 6.06 1.60 0.35
C VAL A 325 6.05 2.66 1.46
N TRP A 326 5.13 3.61 1.41
CA TRP A 326 4.93 4.62 2.44
C TRP A 326 3.45 4.80 2.73
N GLY A 327 3.13 5.29 3.91
CA GLY A 327 1.80 5.67 4.33
C GLY A 327 1.75 7.08 4.89
N SER A 328 0.63 7.74 4.71
CA SER A 328 0.36 9.04 5.34
C SER A 328 -0.19 8.88 6.75
N ASP A 329 -0.77 7.73 7.02
CA ASP A 329 -1.61 7.45 8.20
C ASP A 329 -2.77 8.47 8.37
N TYR A 330 -3.05 9.28 7.33
CA TYR A 330 -4.15 10.23 7.36
C TYR A 330 -5.50 9.51 7.58
N PRO A 331 -6.36 9.92 8.51
CA PRO A 331 -6.32 11.19 9.25
C PRO A 331 -5.96 11.03 10.74
N HIS A 332 -5.15 10.06 11.13
CA HIS A 332 -4.80 9.82 12.51
C HIS A 332 -4.01 10.98 13.12
N HIS A 333 -3.91 10.99 14.46
CA HIS A 333 -3.34 12.11 15.21
C HIS A 333 -1.85 12.36 14.93
N ASP A 334 -1.10 11.32 14.66
CA ASP A 334 0.32 11.31 14.34
C ASP A 334 0.62 11.36 12.84
N ALA A 335 -0.42 11.35 12.00
CA ALA A 335 -0.30 11.59 10.57
C ALA A 335 0.40 12.92 10.28
N THR A 336 1.32 12.93 9.33
CA THR A 336 1.87 14.16 8.80
C THR A 336 0.88 14.77 7.80
N PHE A 337 0.04 15.70 8.25
CA PHE A 337 -0.90 16.43 7.40
C PHE A 337 -1.17 17.84 7.96
N PRO A 338 -1.10 18.91 7.11
CA PRO A 338 -0.63 18.89 5.73
C PRO A 338 0.89 18.74 5.63
N GLY A 339 1.38 18.26 4.46
CA GLY A 339 2.81 18.23 4.13
C GLY A 339 3.46 16.85 4.03
N ALA A 340 2.67 15.76 4.04
CA ALA A 340 3.18 14.39 3.99
C ALA A 340 4.09 14.13 2.78
N VAL A 341 3.66 14.53 1.58
CA VAL A 341 4.42 14.30 0.35
C VAL A 341 5.70 15.14 0.30
N ASP A 342 5.67 16.35 0.83
CA ASP A 342 6.86 17.20 0.89
C ASP A 342 7.87 16.64 1.90
N ALA A 343 7.42 16.18 3.08
CA ALA A 343 8.27 15.53 4.06
C ALA A 343 8.93 14.26 3.51
N LEU A 344 8.16 13.43 2.78
CA LEU A 344 8.69 12.24 2.13
C LEU A 344 9.73 12.58 1.04
N ARG A 345 9.48 13.62 0.24
CA ARG A 345 10.45 14.08 -0.77
C ARG A 345 11.73 14.60 -0.15
N ASP A 346 11.63 15.33 0.95
CA ASP A 346 12.79 15.80 1.70
C ASP A 346 13.59 14.62 2.26
N THR A 347 12.90 13.62 2.81
CA THR A 347 13.52 12.37 3.31
C THR A 347 14.22 11.62 2.17
N LEU A 348 13.62 11.54 1.00
CA LEU A 348 14.16 10.84 -0.17
C LEU A 348 15.15 11.67 -1.00
N ALA A 349 15.37 12.95 -0.68
CA ALA A 349 16.25 13.83 -1.47
C ALA A 349 17.67 13.27 -1.71
N PRO A 350 18.30 12.51 -0.78
CA PRO A 350 19.60 11.87 -1.01
C PRO A 350 19.56 10.70 -1.99
N CYS A 351 18.37 10.15 -2.29
CA CYS A 351 18.21 8.96 -3.13
C CYS A 351 18.22 9.29 -4.62
N PRO A 352 18.70 8.37 -5.49
CA PRO A 352 18.51 8.47 -6.92
C PRO A 352 17.03 8.63 -7.31
N THR A 353 16.74 9.33 -8.40
CA THR A 353 15.37 9.62 -8.82
C THR A 353 14.52 8.36 -9.07
N ALA A 354 15.14 7.30 -9.60
CA ALA A 354 14.47 6.01 -9.77
C ALA A 354 14.02 5.40 -8.44
N VAL A 355 14.83 5.56 -7.38
CA VAL A 355 14.47 5.14 -6.01
C VAL A 355 13.32 6.00 -5.48
N GLN A 356 13.40 7.32 -5.65
CA GLN A 356 12.31 8.24 -5.25
C GLN A 356 10.98 7.86 -5.93
N ALA A 357 10.98 7.64 -7.25
CA ALA A 357 9.78 7.25 -7.98
C ALA A 357 9.19 5.92 -7.48
N LYS A 358 10.05 4.92 -7.21
CA LYS A 358 9.64 3.62 -6.67
C LYS A 358 8.94 3.79 -5.32
N VAL A 359 9.56 4.50 -4.39
CA VAL A 359 9.03 4.69 -3.03
C VAL A 359 7.79 5.57 -3.05
N LEU A 360 7.80 6.69 -3.80
CA LEU A 360 6.64 7.60 -3.88
C LEU A 360 5.36 6.93 -4.34
N GLY A 361 5.43 5.89 -5.22
CA GLY A 361 4.17 5.28 -5.64
C GLY A 361 4.29 4.02 -6.49
N LEU A 362 5.37 3.81 -7.24
CA LEU A 362 5.44 2.68 -8.17
C LEU A 362 5.40 1.33 -7.46
N ASN A 363 6.02 1.23 -6.29
CA ASN A 363 5.99 0.02 -5.48
C ASN A 363 4.58 -0.28 -4.98
N ALA A 364 3.87 0.73 -4.45
CA ALA A 364 2.49 0.58 -3.99
C ALA A 364 1.56 0.17 -5.16
N ARG A 365 1.70 0.81 -6.34
CA ARG A 365 0.96 0.40 -7.56
C ARG A 365 1.24 -1.05 -7.92
N ARG A 366 2.50 -1.49 -7.87
CA ARG A 366 2.87 -2.87 -8.16
C ARG A 366 2.32 -3.84 -7.12
N VAL A 367 2.46 -3.55 -5.84
CA VAL A 367 2.02 -4.43 -4.74
C VAL A 367 0.51 -4.62 -4.77
N HIS A 368 -0.25 -3.53 -4.94
CA HIS A 368 -1.71 -3.53 -4.97
C HIS A 368 -2.29 -3.67 -6.38
N ARG A 369 -1.43 -3.75 -7.42
CA ARG A 369 -1.84 -3.79 -8.84
C ARG A 369 -2.80 -2.66 -9.22
N LEU A 370 -2.56 -1.47 -8.67
CA LEU A 370 -3.33 -0.28 -9.03
C LEU A 370 -3.06 0.07 -10.49
N GLY A 371 -4.12 0.36 -11.25
CA GLY A 371 -4.04 0.67 -12.68
C GLY A 371 -4.38 -0.50 -13.61
N ARG A 372 -4.04 -1.76 -13.26
CA ARG A 372 -4.30 -2.92 -14.13
C ARG A 372 -5.77 -3.32 -14.25
N ARG A 373 -6.61 -3.01 -13.26
CA ARG A 373 -8.01 -3.52 -13.20
C ARG A 373 -9.07 -2.58 -13.77
N ARG A 374 -8.75 -1.29 -14.08
CA ARG A 374 -9.81 -0.29 -14.29
C ARG A 374 -9.60 0.72 -15.42
N ASN A 375 -8.43 0.85 -16.03
CA ASN A 375 -8.14 2.05 -16.81
C ASN A 375 -8.01 1.87 -18.31
N GLY A 376 -8.28 0.70 -18.88
CA GLY A 376 -8.13 0.52 -20.32
C GLY A 376 -6.73 0.97 -20.82
N PRO A 377 -6.61 1.40 -22.08
CA PRO A 377 -5.34 1.76 -22.69
C PRO A 377 -4.55 2.85 -21.95
N ALA A 378 -5.22 3.87 -21.39
CA ALA A 378 -4.55 4.95 -20.66
C ALA A 378 -3.81 4.44 -19.42
N GLY A 379 -4.45 3.59 -18.59
CA GLY A 379 -3.80 3.08 -17.39
C GLY A 379 -2.63 2.15 -17.68
N ILE A 380 -2.68 1.38 -18.76
CA ILE A 380 -1.55 0.55 -19.21
C ILE A 380 -0.36 1.45 -19.60
N VAL A 381 -0.64 2.57 -20.27
CA VAL A 381 0.38 3.56 -20.71
C VAL A 381 0.95 4.32 -19.50
N ASP A 382 0.14 4.65 -18.51
CA ASP A 382 0.64 5.23 -17.26
C ASP A 382 1.60 4.26 -16.55
N ASP A 383 1.25 2.96 -16.47
CA ASP A 383 2.13 1.94 -15.89
C ASP A 383 3.41 1.75 -16.72
N TYR A 384 3.34 1.90 -18.04
CA TYR A 384 4.51 1.85 -18.91
C TYR A 384 5.46 3.02 -18.62
N PHE A 385 4.99 4.26 -18.58
CA PHE A 385 5.85 5.39 -18.25
C PHE A 385 6.39 5.30 -16.82
N ALA A 386 5.61 4.78 -15.91
CA ALA A 386 6.04 4.48 -14.56
C ALA A 386 7.22 3.49 -14.55
N ALA A 387 7.10 2.37 -15.28
CA ALA A 387 8.14 1.36 -15.39
C ALA A 387 9.42 1.90 -16.09
N VAL A 388 9.25 2.70 -17.13
CA VAL A 388 10.36 3.34 -17.84
C VAL A 388 11.09 4.35 -16.95
N THR A 389 10.34 5.18 -16.21
CA THR A 389 10.90 6.14 -15.25
C THR A 389 11.65 5.45 -14.10
N ALA A 390 11.09 4.33 -13.62
CA ALA A 390 11.73 3.51 -12.59
C ALA A 390 12.92 2.70 -13.09
N GLN A 391 13.16 2.67 -14.40
CA GLN A 391 14.15 1.80 -15.05
C GLN A 391 13.97 0.34 -14.59
N ASP A 392 12.71 -0.16 -14.53
CA ASP A 392 12.36 -1.49 -14.02
C ASP A 392 12.01 -2.47 -15.17
N PRO A 393 12.96 -3.33 -15.60
CA PRO A 393 12.71 -4.30 -16.67
C PRO A 393 11.68 -5.37 -16.28
N ALA A 394 11.56 -5.70 -15.00
CA ALA A 394 10.61 -6.71 -14.54
C ALA A 394 9.16 -6.18 -14.63
N MET A 395 8.96 -4.91 -14.27
CA MET A 395 7.68 -4.25 -14.45
C MET A 395 7.32 -4.12 -15.94
N LEU A 396 8.26 -3.68 -16.80
CA LEU A 396 8.07 -3.61 -18.25
C LEU A 396 7.71 -4.98 -18.84
N ARG A 397 8.38 -6.06 -18.39
CA ARG A 397 8.09 -7.42 -18.83
C ARG A 397 6.63 -7.81 -18.63
N GLY A 398 6.03 -7.38 -17.53
CA GLY A 398 4.62 -7.62 -17.21
C GLY A 398 3.63 -6.84 -18.07
N LEU A 399 4.07 -5.75 -18.71
CA LEU A 399 3.22 -4.90 -19.53
C LEU A 399 3.23 -5.28 -21.01
N PHE A 400 4.32 -5.84 -21.53
CA PHE A 400 4.43 -6.18 -22.93
C PHE A 400 3.85 -7.56 -23.25
N SER A 401 3.16 -7.69 -24.38
CA SER A 401 2.77 -9.00 -24.94
C SER A 401 4.02 -9.80 -25.36
N PRO A 402 3.94 -11.14 -25.46
CA PRO A 402 5.09 -11.95 -25.89
C PRO A 402 5.69 -11.56 -27.26
N ASP A 403 4.85 -11.05 -28.15
CA ASP A 403 5.15 -10.63 -29.52
C ASP A 403 5.21 -9.12 -29.71
N ALA A 404 5.32 -8.36 -28.62
CA ALA A 404 5.37 -6.90 -28.63
C ALA A 404 6.40 -6.35 -29.63
N VAL A 405 6.09 -5.20 -30.19
CA VAL A 405 6.95 -4.50 -31.15
C VAL A 405 7.32 -3.13 -30.57
N LEU A 406 8.62 -2.83 -30.55
CA LEU A 406 9.15 -1.49 -30.31
C LEU A 406 9.77 -0.97 -31.62
N ASP A 407 9.36 0.21 -32.03
CA ASP A 407 9.93 0.92 -33.19
C ASP A 407 10.39 2.31 -32.74
N VAL A 408 11.68 2.53 -32.72
CA VAL A 408 12.29 3.81 -32.30
C VAL A 408 12.99 4.42 -33.50
N ASP A 409 12.38 5.44 -34.11
CA ASP A 409 12.88 6.11 -35.32
C ASP A 409 13.28 5.15 -36.45
N GLY A 410 12.57 3.99 -36.59
CA GLY A 410 12.81 2.96 -37.60
C GLY A 410 13.71 1.80 -37.13
N ASP A 411 14.34 1.88 -35.96
CA ASP A 411 15.00 0.71 -35.31
C ASP A 411 13.93 -0.16 -34.67
N ARG A 412 13.59 -1.25 -35.34
CA ARG A 412 12.48 -2.13 -34.95
C ARG A 412 12.95 -3.37 -34.20
N ARG A 413 12.36 -3.59 -33.02
CA ARG A 413 12.56 -4.78 -32.19
C ARG A 413 11.26 -5.56 -32.11
N VAL A 414 11.31 -6.88 -32.25
CA VAL A 414 10.14 -7.76 -32.23
C VAL A 414 10.33 -8.85 -31.18
N GLY A 415 9.31 -9.02 -30.36
CA GLY A 415 9.31 -9.93 -29.22
C GLY A 415 9.71 -9.23 -27.93
N ARG A 416 9.02 -9.57 -26.84
CA ARG A 416 9.18 -8.96 -25.52
C ARG A 416 10.63 -8.90 -25.04
N ASP A 417 11.40 -9.97 -25.21
CA ASP A 417 12.78 -10.01 -24.74
C ASP A 417 13.66 -9.03 -25.54
N ALA A 418 13.46 -8.89 -26.85
CA ALA A 418 14.18 -7.92 -27.68
C ALA A 418 13.79 -6.47 -27.34
N VAL A 419 12.53 -6.24 -27.00
CA VAL A 419 12.05 -4.95 -26.50
C VAL A 419 12.73 -4.60 -25.18
N LEU A 420 12.75 -5.52 -24.23
CA LEU A 420 13.39 -5.32 -22.92
C LEU A 420 14.91 -5.09 -23.04
N SER A 421 15.60 -5.82 -23.90
CA SER A 421 17.04 -5.59 -24.17
C SER A 421 17.29 -4.18 -24.67
N TYR A 422 16.42 -3.63 -25.53
CA TYR A 422 16.56 -2.26 -25.99
C TYR A 422 16.54 -1.25 -24.83
N TYR A 423 15.58 -1.40 -23.90
CA TYR A 423 15.51 -0.51 -22.72
C TYR A 423 16.74 -0.66 -21.82
N THR A 424 17.15 -1.88 -21.50
CA THR A 424 18.25 -2.13 -20.57
C THR A 424 19.63 -1.76 -21.15
N GLU A 425 19.83 -1.94 -22.44
CA GLU A 425 21.13 -1.71 -23.11
C GLU A 425 21.29 -0.29 -23.66
N ARG A 426 20.18 0.45 -23.86
CA ARG A 426 20.18 1.77 -24.48
C ARG A 426 19.63 2.85 -23.57
N THR A 427 18.42 2.67 -23.07
CA THR A 427 17.68 3.73 -22.36
C THR A 427 18.06 3.82 -20.89
N PHE A 428 18.15 2.68 -20.22
CA PHE A 428 18.46 2.60 -18.77
C PHE A 428 19.95 2.73 -18.44
N THR A 429 20.79 2.96 -19.43
CA THR A 429 22.22 3.27 -19.23
C THR A 429 22.45 4.73 -18.83
N TYR A 430 21.41 5.58 -18.88
CA TYR A 430 21.49 6.98 -18.50
C TYR A 430 20.82 7.18 -17.13
N ASP A 431 21.61 7.57 -16.14
CA ASP A 431 21.12 7.81 -14.77
C ASP A 431 20.11 8.97 -14.68
N ASP A 432 20.17 9.92 -15.63
CA ASP A 432 19.29 11.07 -15.69
C ASP A 432 18.14 10.93 -16.71
N PHE A 433 17.95 9.74 -17.28
CA PHE A 433 16.82 9.51 -18.20
C PHE A 433 15.49 9.71 -17.47
N ARG A 434 14.73 10.71 -17.92
CA ARG A 434 13.45 11.10 -17.33
C ARG A 434 12.45 11.45 -18.41
N PRO A 435 11.52 10.56 -18.74
CA PRO A 435 10.36 10.88 -19.53
C PRO A 435 9.32 11.64 -18.68
N SER A 436 8.82 12.75 -19.21
CA SER A 436 7.72 13.53 -18.61
C SER A 436 6.58 13.56 -19.62
N PRO A 437 5.67 12.57 -19.61
CA PRO A 437 4.57 12.50 -20.56
C PRO A 437 3.59 13.66 -20.34
N GLY A 438 3.16 14.25 -21.44
CA GLY A 438 2.05 15.19 -21.49
C GLY A 438 0.69 14.50 -21.41
N PRO A 439 -0.41 15.21 -21.68
CA PRO A 439 -1.76 14.61 -21.66
C PRO A 439 -1.90 13.47 -22.66
N LEU A 440 -2.42 12.33 -22.20
CA LEU A 440 -2.70 11.16 -23.05
C LEU A 440 -3.89 11.44 -23.96
N LYS A 441 -3.76 11.11 -25.25
CA LYS A 441 -4.86 11.12 -26.24
C LYS A 441 -5.20 9.67 -26.56
N VAL A 442 -6.41 9.23 -26.17
CA VAL A 442 -6.85 7.84 -26.31
C VAL A 442 -7.86 7.73 -27.46
N GLU A 443 -7.57 6.85 -28.43
CA GLU A 443 -8.46 6.51 -29.55
C GLU A 443 -8.58 4.98 -29.63
N GLY A 444 -9.67 4.44 -29.09
CA GLY A 444 -9.87 2.99 -29.01
C GLY A 444 -8.81 2.31 -28.14
N THR A 445 -7.98 1.46 -28.73
CA THR A 445 -6.87 0.76 -28.09
C THR A 445 -5.51 1.44 -28.28
N THR A 446 -5.50 2.58 -28.94
CA THR A 446 -4.29 3.37 -29.25
C THR A 446 -4.21 4.59 -28.34
N VAL A 447 -3.03 4.85 -27.79
CA VAL A 447 -2.72 6.04 -26.99
C VAL A 447 -1.57 6.77 -27.64
N SER A 448 -1.71 8.08 -27.86
CA SER A 448 -0.62 8.93 -28.31
C SER A 448 -0.29 10.01 -27.28
N VAL A 449 0.99 10.36 -27.17
CA VAL A 449 1.48 11.29 -26.16
C VAL A 449 2.77 11.97 -26.62
N ASP A 450 2.85 13.27 -26.35
CA ASP A 450 4.08 14.05 -26.47
C ASP A 450 4.81 14.00 -25.13
N ILE A 451 6.12 13.78 -25.13
CA ILE A 451 6.92 13.50 -23.95
C ILE A 451 8.14 14.40 -23.94
N ASP A 452 8.31 15.19 -22.89
CA ASP A 452 9.58 15.86 -22.64
C ASP A 452 10.54 14.83 -22.01
N VAL A 453 11.73 14.73 -22.58
CA VAL A 453 12.75 13.75 -22.15
C VAL A 453 14.01 14.47 -21.76
N ARG A 454 14.53 14.17 -20.56
CA ARG A 454 15.89 14.51 -20.15
C ARG A 454 16.77 13.29 -20.30
N LEU A 455 17.91 13.49 -20.99
CA LEU A 455 18.84 12.40 -21.30
C LEU A 455 20.26 12.95 -21.45
N GLY A 456 21.25 12.40 -20.71
CA GLY A 456 22.64 12.81 -20.79
C GLY A 456 22.88 14.31 -20.54
N GLY A 457 22.08 14.94 -19.68
CA GLY A 457 22.14 16.38 -19.39
C GLY A 457 21.41 17.28 -20.40
N ALA A 458 20.85 16.74 -21.48
CA ALA A 458 20.09 17.49 -22.49
C ALA A 458 18.58 17.28 -22.33
N ASP A 459 17.80 18.33 -22.62
CA ASP A 459 16.34 18.28 -22.70
C ASP A 459 15.92 18.16 -24.17
N SER A 460 14.95 17.30 -24.46
CA SER A 460 14.42 17.02 -25.79
C SER A 460 12.95 16.64 -25.70
N SER A 461 12.27 16.52 -26.85
CA SER A 461 10.88 16.05 -26.92
C SER A 461 10.78 14.88 -27.89
N VAL A 462 9.98 13.87 -27.52
CA VAL A 462 9.67 12.72 -28.35
C VAL A 462 8.15 12.51 -28.40
N HIS A 463 7.69 11.77 -29.39
CA HIS A 463 6.27 11.42 -29.52
C HIS A 463 6.10 9.91 -29.57
N ASP A 464 5.29 9.38 -28.64
CA ASP A 464 4.97 7.96 -28.56
C ASP A 464 3.55 7.67 -29.05
N VAL A 465 3.42 6.59 -29.81
CA VAL A 465 2.14 5.96 -30.15
C VAL A 465 2.18 4.53 -29.64
N ILE A 466 1.27 4.22 -28.72
CA ILE A 466 1.24 2.95 -27.98
C ILE A 466 -0.08 2.24 -28.28
N GLU A 467 -0.01 1.01 -28.78
CA GLU A 467 -1.17 0.14 -29.02
C GLU A 467 -1.25 -0.91 -27.92
N THR A 468 -2.49 -1.15 -27.46
CA THR A 468 -2.77 -2.11 -26.37
C THR A 468 -3.80 -3.15 -26.82
N GLU A 469 -3.69 -4.37 -26.29
CA GLU A 469 -4.68 -5.43 -26.43
C GLU A 469 -4.88 -6.14 -25.08
N GLY A 470 -6.12 -6.12 -24.56
CA GLY A 470 -6.38 -6.57 -23.18
C GLY A 470 -5.57 -5.74 -22.20
N ASP A 471 -4.77 -6.40 -21.36
CA ASP A 471 -3.93 -5.77 -20.35
C ASP A 471 -2.46 -5.59 -20.80
N HIS A 472 -2.17 -5.71 -22.10
CA HIS A 472 -0.80 -5.70 -22.61
C HIS A 472 -0.59 -4.65 -23.69
N ILE A 473 0.64 -4.15 -23.76
CA ILE A 473 1.15 -3.33 -24.86
C ILE A 473 1.62 -4.27 -25.98
N THR A 474 1.08 -4.06 -27.17
CA THR A 474 1.47 -4.82 -28.37
C THR A 474 2.45 -4.06 -29.24
N VAL A 475 2.34 -2.72 -29.30
CA VAL A 475 3.22 -1.87 -30.10
C VAL A 475 3.58 -0.60 -29.33
N VAL A 476 4.84 -0.20 -29.40
CA VAL A 476 5.30 1.16 -29.04
C VAL A 476 6.06 1.73 -30.24
N ARG A 477 5.65 2.89 -30.73
CA ARG A 477 6.38 3.65 -31.75
C ARG A 477 6.84 4.97 -31.14
N VAL A 478 8.13 5.19 -31.13
CA VAL A 478 8.79 6.40 -30.61
C VAL A 478 9.38 7.15 -31.79
N THR A 479 9.06 8.44 -31.88
CA THR A 479 9.64 9.34 -32.89
C THR A 479 10.35 10.51 -32.24
N GLY A 480 11.53 10.88 -32.76
CA GLY A 480 12.35 11.97 -32.24
C GLY A 480 13.42 11.53 -31.24
N PHE A 481 13.51 10.25 -30.88
CA PHE A 481 14.48 9.79 -29.88
C PHE A 481 15.92 9.81 -30.37
N ALA A 482 16.14 9.62 -31.70
CA ALA A 482 17.46 9.78 -32.31
C ALA A 482 17.99 11.21 -32.20
N ASP A 483 17.10 12.22 -32.23
CA ASP A 483 17.47 13.62 -31.99
C ASP A 483 17.85 13.86 -30.54
N ALA A 484 17.11 13.24 -29.59
CA ALA A 484 17.42 13.30 -28.18
C ALA A 484 18.82 12.72 -27.87
N LEU A 485 19.15 11.58 -28.47
CA LEU A 485 20.47 10.96 -28.32
C LEU A 485 21.60 11.83 -28.90
N ARG A 486 21.36 12.48 -30.04
CA ARG A 486 22.34 13.42 -30.62
C ARG A 486 22.56 14.63 -29.72
N ALA A 487 21.49 15.17 -29.13
CA ALA A 487 21.59 16.30 -28.21
C ALA A 487 22.38 15.92 -26.92
N ALA A 488 22.28 14.68 -26.49
CA ALA A 488 23.04 14.12 -25.36
C ALA A 488 24.52 13.83 -25.65
N GLY A 489 24.99 14.06 -26.91
CA GLY A 489 26.40 13.86 -27.30
C GLY A 489 26.83 12.40 -27.46
N THR A 490 25.89 11.49 -27.70
CA THR A 490 26.10 10.02 -27.79
C THR A 490 25.75 9.45 -29.17
N GLY A 491 25.76 10.30 -30.21
CA GLY A 491 25.52 9.92 -31.60
C GLY A 491 26.77 9.47 -32.36
#